data_beed89a3466a5987dd97b8d75d966273
#
_entry.id   beed89a3466a5987dd97b8d75d966273
#
_cell.length_a   1.000
_cell.length_b   1.000
_cell.length_c   1.000
_cell.angle_alpha   90.00
_cell.angle_beta   90.00
_cell.angle_gamma   90.00
#
_symmetry.space_group_name_H-M   'P 1'
#
loop_
_entity.id
_entity.type
_entity.pdbx_description
1 polymer ?
#
loop_
_entity_poly.entity_id
_entity_poly.type
_entity_poly.pdbx_seq_one_letter_code
_entity_poly.pdbx_strand_id
1 'polypeptide(L)'
;MNCLICLGEIGKSKFEEYHETCFRKLFGTIKIDPILPFTRKQFFEEKSKEDSKLISISGVQPKLAIKIEEGKLVTTNDKFTHIIKPSPEDYPEAAENEHLSMLISNMLRIETADCGLIRFSDNELVYITKRFDLLDNENKIHQEDMMQAMNIHPELFTNAKYEAKSYEEVGGFLKVHSSLIAASDFFERVFFNFMIANNDYHLKNISIQYDKASAGGIKLSPHYDTVNTFVYGLHERYGYHSKKCFQILAKEIGINDRAVEKIFNNYLNQFPLILKLVSLTFMSEEFKMKYISGLNDRKEKFLRS
;
A
#
# COMPACT_ATOMS: atom_id res chain seq x y z
N MET A 1 6.56 24.46 -0.75
CA MET A 1 7.10 23.07 -0.69
C MET A 1 6.03 22.16 -0.10
N ASN A 2 5.86 20.94 -0.62
CA ASN A 2 4.85 20.00 -0.14
C ASN A 2 5.44 19.07 0.92
N CYS A 3 4.61 18.63 1.86
CA CYS A 3 5.00 17.72 2.92
C CYS A 3 5.28 16.31 2.35
N LEU A 4 6.43 15.73 2.66
CA LEU A 4 6.83 14.37 2.23
C LEU A 4 5.92 13.24 2.79
N ILE A 5 4.99 13.56 3.70
CA ILE A 5 4.04 12.57 4.23
C ILE A 5 2.64 12.75 3.65
N CYS A 6 2.09 13.97 3.56
CA CYS A 6 0.68 14.16 3.17
C CYS A 6 0.49 14.95 1.88
N LEU A 7 1.56 15.38 1.22
CA LEU A 7 1.58 16.25 0.02
C LEU A 7 0.92 17.63 0.20
N GLY A 8 0.43 17.96 1.38
CA GLY A 8 -0.10 19.29 1.67
C GLY A 8 0.99 20.36 1.71
N GLU A 9 0.64 21.59 1.38
CA GLU A 9 1.57 22.72 1.43
C GLU A 9 2.06 22.98 2.86
N ILE A 10 3.38 23.07 3.02
CA ILE A 10 4.01 23.35 4.32
C ILE A 10 3.98 24.85 4.57
N GLY A 11 3.24 25.25 5.61
CA GLY A 11 3.26 26.62 6.12
C GLY A 11 4.49 26.86 7.01
N LYS A 12 4.31 27.64 8.09
CA LYS A 12 5.35 27.80 9.12
C LYS A 12 5.47 26.49 9.90
N SER A 13 6.45 25.66 9.58
CA SER A 13 6.77 24.41 10.27
C SER A 13 8.19 24.46 10.85
N LYS A 14 8.42 23.70 11.93
CA LYS A 14 9.75 23.46 12.48
C LYS A 14 10.61 22.59 11.53
N PHE A 15 9.96 21.79 10.72
CA PHE A 15 10.61 20.92 9.72
C PHE A 15 10.45 21.55 8.33
N GLU A 16 11.49 21.54 7.54
CA GLU A 16 11.46 22.09 6.18
C GLU A 16 10.58 21.27 5.22
N GLU A 17 10.53 19.93 5.42
CA GLU A 17 9.88 18.99 4.50
C GLU A 17 8.67 18.27 5.11
N TYR A 18 8.25 18.57 6.35
CA TYR A 18 7.18 17.86 7.04
C TYR A 18 6.28 18.78 7.85
N HIS A 19 4.98 18.47 7.92
CA HIS A 19 4.16 18.96 9.01
C HIS A 19 4.51 18.21 10.31
N GLU A 20 4.59 18.91 11.43
CA GLU A 20 4.90 18.27 12.72
C GLU A 20 3.89 17.18 13.09
N THR A 21 2.61 17.40 12.79
CA THR A 21 1.54 16.41 13.03
C THR A 21 1.72 15.14 12.20
N CYS A 22 2.06 15.28 10.92
CA CYS A 22 2.33 14.14 10.03
C CYS A 22 3.56 13.36 10.50
N PHE A 23 4.62 14.09 10.86
CA PHE A 23 5.87 13.51 11.33
C PHE A 23 5.67 12.73 12.63
N ARG A 24 4.95 13.32 13.61
CA ARG A 24 4.62 12.66 14.88
C ARG A 24 3.75 11.41 14.68
N LYS A 25 2.81 11.46 13.74
CA LYS A 25 1.96 10.30 13.42
C LYS A 25 2.79 9.13 12.89
N LEU A 26 3.69 9.39 11.95
CA LEU A 26 4.52 8.37 11.31
C LEU A 26 5.55 7.79 12.29
N PHE A 27 6.29 8.64 13.00
CA PHE A 27 7.44 8.22 13.81
C PHE A 27 7.16 8.11 15.32
N GLY A 28 6.00 8.55 15.80
CA GLY A 28 5.68 8.59 17.23
C GLY A 28 6.39 9.68 18.02
N THR A 29 7.35 10.37 17.42
CA THR A 29 8.18 11.42 18.04
C THR A 29 8.56 12.48 17.02
N ILE A 30 8.95 13.66 17.49
CA ILE A 30 9.53 14.74 16.65
C ILE A 30 11.05 14.89 16.86
N LYS A 31 11.67 14.01 17.65
CA LYS A 31 13.08 14.09 18.02
C LYS A 31 13.92 13.06 17.27
N ILE A 32 13.72 12.98 15.94
CA ILE A 32 14.53 12.13 15.07
C ILE A 32 15.02 12.90 13.86
N ASP A 33 16.14 12.45 13.32
CA ASP A 33 16.60 12.80 11.99
C ASP A 33 15.99 11.79 10.99
N PRO A 34 15.14 12.24 10.03
CA PRO A 34 14.51 11.37 9.06
C PRO A 34 15.44 10.98 7.89
N ILE A 35 16.69 11.41 7.90
CA ILE A 35 17.66 11.11 6.85
C ILE A 35 18.34 9.77 7.17
N LEU A 36 18.36 8.87 6.18
CA LEU A 36 19.09 7.60 6.31
C LEU A 36 20.61 7.83 6.28
N PRO A 37 21.40 7.12 7.12
CA PRO A 37 22.83 7.35 7.22
C PRO A 37 23.66 6.73 6.06
N PHE A 38 23.00 6.32 4.97
CA PHE A 38 23.62 5.72 3.79
C PHE A 38 22.92 6.20 2.51
N THR A 39 23.61 6.08 1.38
CA THR A 39 23.10 6.45 0.05
C THR A 39 22.23 5.35 -0.55
N ARG A 40 21.39 5.69 -1.56
CA ARG A 40 20.64 4.71 -2.35
C ARG A 40 21.58 3.67 -2.99
N LYS A 41 22.73 4.12 -3.52
CA LYS A 41 23.74 3.23 -4.10
C LYS A 41 24.26 2.22 -3.08
N GLN A 42 24.65 2.67 -1.88
CA GLN A 42 25.11 1.79 -0.79
C GLN A 42 24.05 0.74 -0.39
N PHE A 43 22.77 1.13 -0.39
CA PHE A 43 21.67 0.20 -0.14
C PHE A 43 21.69 -0.99 -1.13
N PHE A 44 21.79 -0.73 -2.43
CA PHE A 44 21.78 -1.80 -3.45
C PHE A 44 23.09 -2.59 -3.51
N GLU A 45 24.23 -1.95 -3.27
CA GLU A 45 25.55 -2.63 -3.18
C GLU A 45 25.62 -3.60 -2.00
N GLU A 46 25.12 -3.21 -0.85
CA GLU A 46 25.04 -4.08 0.32
C GLU A 46 24.10 -5.27 0.09
N LYS A 47 23.00 -5.05 -0.58
CA LYS A 47 22.02 -6.11 -0.89
C LYS A 47 22.51 -7.12 -1.92
N SER A 48 23.41 -6.74 -2.82
CA SER A 48 24.00 -7.63 -3.82
C SER A 48 25.04 -8.60 -3.26
N LYS A 49 25.51 -8.38 -2.03
CA LYS A 49 26.47 -9.28 -1.36
C LYS A 49 25.72 -10.43 -0.69
N GLU A 50 26.06 -11.68 -1.01
CA GLU A 50 25.43 -12.90 -0.46
C GLU A 50 25.46 -12.96 1.09
N ASP A 51 26.41 -12.27 1.75
CA ASP A 51 26.59 -12.17 3.20
C ASP A 51 26.02 -10.87 3.80
N SER A 52 25.15 -10.15 3.10
CA SER A 52 24.70 -8.84 3.60
C SER A 52 23.85 -8.99 4.86
N LYS A 53 24.25 -8.25 5.91
CA LYS A 53 23.50 -8.10 7.17
C LYS A 53 22.18 -7.33 6.97
N LEU A 54 21.91 -6.85 5.76
CA LEU A 54 20.70 -6.14 5.38
C LEU A 54 19.59 -7.13 5.08
N ILE A 55 18.69 -7.33 6.03
CA ILE A 55 17.60 -8.30 5.88
C ILE A 55 16.60 -7.83 4.84
N SER A 56 16.44 -8.62 3.80
CA SER A 56 15.31 -8.56 2.91
C SER A 56 14.12 -9.24 3.57
N ILE A 57 13.11 -8.48 3.97
CA ILE A 57 11.80 -9.05 4.26
C ILE A 57 11.28 -9.66 2.95
N SER A 58 10.77 -10.91 2.97
CA SER A 58 10.44 -11.66 1.74
C SER A 58 9.58 -10.85 0.76
N GLY A 59 9.92 -10.82 -0.49
CA GLY A 59 9.22 -10.10 -1.57
C GLY A 59 10.16 -9.72 -2.71
N VAL A 60 9.60 -9.44 -3.88
CA VAL A 60 10.34 -9.10 -5.11
C VAL A 60 10.99 -7.71 -5.00
N GLN A 61 10.33 -6.75 -4.31
CA GLN A 61 10.85 -5.39 -4.13
C GLN A 61 11.87 -5.34 -2.99
N PRO A 62 13.04 -4.72 -3.20
CA PRO A 62 14.05 -4.49 -2.16
C PRO A 62 13.47 -3.69 -0.98
N LYS A 63 13.68 -4.17 0.23
CA LYS A 63 13.19 -3.52 1.45
C LYS A 63 14.10 -3.79 2.63
N LEU A 64 14.13 -2.85 3.60
CA LEU A 64 14.86 -2.94 4.85
C LEU A 64 13.99 -2.65 6.05
N ALA A 65 14.28 -3.35 7.12
CA ALA A 65 13.73 -3.12 8.43
C ALA A 65 14.47 -1.98 9.15
N ILE A 66 13.72 -1.04 9.71
CA ILE A 66 14.24 0.16 10.38
C ILE A 66 13.65 0.25 11.79
N LYS A 67 14.50 0.56 12.77
CA LYS A 67 14.10 1.02 14.11
C LYS A 67 14.55 2.46 14.34
N ILE A 68 13.92 3.12 15.31
CA ILE A 68 14.34 4.42 15.81
C ILE A 68 15.18 4.17 17.07
N GLU A 69 16.43 4.61 17.05
CA GLU A 69 17.36 4.48 18.17
C GLU A 69 18.16 5.77 18.33
N GLU A 70 18.18 6.34 19.54
CA GLU A 70 18.86 7.60 19.85
C GLU A 70 18.57 8.75 18.87
N GLY A 71 17.34 8.85 18.41
CA GLY A 71 16.92 9.89 17.46
C GLY A 71 17.39 9.70 16.03
N LYS A 72 17.79 8.49 15.64
CA LYS A 72 18.25 8.13 14.28
C LYS A 72 17.47 6.93 13.74
N LEU A 73 17.42 6.82 12.42
CA LEU A 73 16.91 5.66 11.71
C LEU A 73 18.04 4.64 11.55
N VAL A 74 17.88 3.46 12.15
CA VAL A 74 18.91 2.41 12.18
C VAL A 74 18.37 1.13 11.54
N THR A 75 19.14 0.53 10.66
CA THR A 75 18.83 -0.80 10.10
C THR A 75 18.95 -1.88 11.15
N THR A 76 18.03 -2.83 11.16
CA THR A 76 17.99 -3.89 12.19
C THR A 76 17.30 -5.14 11.70
N ASN A 77 17.63 -6.25 12.33
CA ASN A 77 16.97 -7.55 12.13
C ASN A 77 15.95 -7.85 13.23
N ASP A 78 15.94 -7.06 14.29
CA ASP A 78 15.10 -7.30 15.47
C ASP A 78 14.38 -6.02 15.89
N LYS A 79 13.15 -6.20 16.38
CA LYS A 79 12.32 -5.13 16.96
C LYS A 79 12.18 -3.88 16.07
N PHE A 80 12.10 -4.07 14.75
CA PHE A 80 11.90 -2.95 13.83
C PHE A 80 10.47 -2.42 13.85
N THR A 81 10.33 -1.11 13.67
CA THR A 81 9.05 -0.40 13.70
C THR A 81 8.61 0.12 12.34
N HIS A 82 9.54 0.22 11.40
CA HIS A 82 9.30 0.72 10.05
C HIS A 82 9.97 -0.17 9.01
N ILE A 83 9.46 -0.05 7.78
CA ILE A 83 10.03 -0.71 6.59
C ILE A 83 10.28 0.38 5.56
N ILE A 84 11.47 0.39 4.95
CA ILE A 84 11.77 1.25 3.80
C ILE A 84 11.81 0.43 2.52
N LYS A 85 11.37 1.07 1.41
CA LYS A 85 11.36 0.51 0.06
C LYS A 85 11.89 1.57 -0.91
N PRO A 86 13.14 1.44 -1.40
CA PRO A 86 13.66 2.32 -2.44
C PRO A 86 13.09 1.97 -3.81
N SER A 87 13.15 2.91 -4.73
CA SER A 87 12.83 2.68 -6.14
C SER A 87 13.92 1.83 -6.80
N PRO A 88 13.64 0.62 -7.31
CA PRO A 88 14.60 -0.16 -8.11
C PRO A 88 14.94 0.55 -9.43
N GLU A 89 16.05 0.18 -10.07
CA GLU A 89 16.42 0.75 -11.39
C GLU A 89 15.38 0.46 -12.47
N ASP A 90 14.86 -0.77 -12.49
CA ASP A 90 13.83 -1.20 -13.46
C ASP A 90 12.46 -0.55 -13.19
N TYR A 91 12.24 0.01 -12.00
CA TYR A 91 10.99 0.66 -11.59
C TYR A 91 11.29 2.04 -10.98
N PRO A 92 11.72 3.01 -11.80
CA PRO A 92 12.00 4.37 -11.32
C PRO A 92 10.76 5.00 -10.68
N GLU A 93 10.98 5.84 -9.67
CA GLU A 93 9.92 6.55 -8.93
C GLU A 93 8.87 5.62 -8.26
N ALA A 94 9.23 4.35 -7.99
CA ALA A 94 8.31 3.41 -7.34
C ALA A 94 7.96 3.83 -5.90
N ALA A 95 8.89 4.49 -5.20
CA ALA A 95 8.68 5.01 -3.86
C ALA A 95 7.60 6.10 -3.84
N GLU A 96 7.66 7.04 -4.77
CA GLU A 96 6.69 8.13 -4.94
C GLU A 96 5.34 7.62 -5.43
N ASN A 97 5.34 6.61 -6.31
CA ASN A 97 4.15 5.95 -6.82
C ASN A 97 3.41 5.21 -5.69
N GLU A 98 4.12 4.40 -4.89
CA GLU A 98 3.52 3.71 -3.74
C GLU A 98 2.97 4.73 -2.73
N HIS A 99 3.74 5.77 -2.41
CA HIS A 99 3.31 6.83 -1.52
C HIS A 99 2.00 7.49 -1.98
N LEU A 100 1.92 7.91 -3.26
CA LEU A 100 0.70 8.50 -3.80
C LEU A 100 -0.49 7.54 -3.73
N SER A 101 -0.30 6.28 -4.13
CA SER A 101 -1.36 5.27 -4.15
C SER A 101 -1.92 5.02 -2.74
N MET A 102 -1.05 4.98 -1.74
CA MET A 102 -1.43 4.86 -0.32
C MET A 102 -2.16 6.11 0.18
N LEU A 103 -1.76 7.32 -0.25
CA LEU A 103 -2.47 8.55 0.10
C LEU A 103 -3.86 8.63 -0.52
N ILE A 104 -4.04 8.17 -1.77
CA ILE A 104 -5.36 8.08 -2.41
C ILE A 104 -6.25 7.09 -1.63
N SER A 105 -5.71 5.93 -1.24
CA SER A 105 -6.42 4.96 -0.39
C SER A 105 -6.93 5.60 0.91
N ASN A 106 -6.06 6.31 1.61
CA ASN A 106 -6.41 7.01 2.86
C ASN A 106 -7.44 8.13 2.62
N MET A 107 -7.31 8.91 1.55
CA MET A 107 -8.27 9.96 1.17
C MET A 107 -9.67 9.39 0.92
N LEU A 108 -9.77 8.20 0.37
CA LEU A 108 -11.02 7.47 0.17
C LEU A 108 -11.56 6.81 1.45
N ARG A 109 -10.85 6.97 2.59
CA ARG A 109 -11.18 6.42 3.91
C ARG A 109 -11.05 4.89 4.00
N ILE A 110 -10.27 4.29 3.14
CA ILE A 110 -9.83 2.90 3.30
C ILE A 110 -8.81 2.90 4.45
N GLU A 111 -8.97 2.02 5.43
CA GLU A 111 -7.99 1.87 6.51
C GLU A 111 -6.63 1.49 5.92
N THR A 112 -5.63 2.36 6.06
CA THR A 112 -4.37 2.32 5.32
C THR A 112 -3.19 2.45 6.28
N ALA A 113 -2.12 1.70 6.03
CA ALA A 113 -0.87 1.80 6.79
C ALA A 113 -0.29 3.22 6.74
N ASP A 114 0.20 3.72 7.88
CA ASP A 114 0.88 5.02 7.94
C ASP A 114 2.18 4.97 7.15
N CYS A 115 2.34 5.90 6.21
CA CYS A 115 3.49 5.94 5.32
C CYS A 115 3.90 7.37 4.97
N GLY A 116 5.03 7.50 4.30
CA GLY A 116 5.56 8.76 3.81
C GLY A 116 6.80 8.56 2.95
N LEU A 117 7.44 9.65 2.60
CA LEU A 117 8.76 9.68 1.97
C LEU A 117 9.78 10.23 2.96
N ILE A 118 10.98 9.69 2.93
CA ILE A 118 12.17 10.19 3.62
C ILE A 118 13.33 10.24 2.62
N ARG A 119 14.51 10.68 3.08
CA ARG A 119 15.66 10.77 2.20
C ARG A 119 16.80 9.83 2.61
N PHE A 120 17.49 9.34 1.62
CA PHE A 120 18.84 8.84 1.74
C PHE A 120 19.82 10.00 2.00
N SER A 121 21.05 9.70 2.42
CA SER A 121 22.10 10.71 2.65
C SER A 121 22.55 11.45 1.37
N ASP A 122 22.25 10.93 0.19
CA ASP A 122 22.46 11.54 -1.13
C ASP A 122 21.21 12.29 -1.65
N ASN A 123 20.24 12.56 -0.79
CA ASN A 123 18.99 13.27 -1.11
C ASN A 123 17.96 12.50 -1.96
N GLU A 124 18.24 11.29 -2.40
CA GLU A 124 17.27 10.44 -3.11
C GLU A 124 16.09 10.10 -2.19
N LEU A 125 14.88 10.04 -2.77
CA LEU A 125 13.68 9.69 -2.02
C LEU A 125 13.55 8.18 -1.81
N VAL A 126 12.97 7.80 -0.68
CA VAL A 126 12.63 6.42 -0.35
C VAL A 126 11.30 6.37 0.38
N TYR A 127 10.46 5.41 0.02
CA TYR A 127 9.21 5.15 0.72
C TYR A 127 9.49 4.53 2.09
N ILE A 128 8.77 5.01 3.11
CA ILE A 128 8.77 4.44 4.46
C ILE A 128 7.35 4.17 4.90
N THR A 129 7.12 3.01 5.51
CA THR A 129 5.85 2.65 6.13
C THR A 129 6.07 2.20 7.56
N LYS A 130 5.14 2.60 8.44
CA LYS A 130 5.11 2.15 9.83
C LYS A 130 4.45 0.77 9.88
N ARG A 131 5.00 -0.13 10.68
CA ARG A 131 4.38 -1.42 10.93
C ARG A 131 3.07 -1.24 11.69
N PHE A 132 2.04 -1.88 11.20
CA PHE A 132 0.68 -1.85 11.75
C PHE A 132 0.31 -3.12 12.52
N ASP A 133 1.22 -4.09 12.57
CA ASP A 133 1.07 -5.33 13.33
C ASP A 133 1.69 -5.25 14.73
N LEU A 134 2.18 -4.06 15.15
CA LEU A 134 2.72 -3.83 16.47
C LEU A 134 1.65 -3.22 17.39
N LEU A 135 1.38 -3.85 18.54
CA LEU A 135 0.60 -3.26 19.63
C LEU A 135 1.44 -2.29 20.44
N ASP A 136 2.70 -2.68 20.68
CA ASP A 136 3.75 -1.91 21.35
C ASP A 136 5.14 -2.40 20.87
N ASN A 137 6.21 -2.00 21.53
CA ASN A 137 7.58 -2.38 21.15
C ASN A 137 7.89 -3.88 21.32
N GLU A 138 7.05 -4.63 22.02
CA GLU A 138 7.30 -6.06 22.34
C GLU A 138 6.21 -6.99 21.80
N ASN A 139 4.99 -6.49 21.71
CA ASN A 139 3.82 -7.31 21.37
C ASN A 139 3.40 -7.07 19.92
N LYS A 140 3.08 -8.17 19.23
CA LYS A 140 2.58 -8.18 17.86
C LYS A 140 1.16 -8.73 17.80
N ILE A 141 0.35 -8.18 16.90
CA ILE A 141 -0.87 -8.84 16.45
C ILE A 141 -0.46 -9.98 15.50
N HIS A 142 -0.98 -11.17 15.74
CA HIS A 142 -0.79 -12.26 14.79
C HIS A 142 -1.45 -11.89 13.46
N GLN A 143 -0.71 -12.05 12.37
CA GLN A 143 -1.14 -11.67 11.02
C GLN A 143 -0.75 -12.77 10.05
N GLU A 144 -1.65 -13.06 9.11
CA GLU A 144 -1.44 -13.97 8.00
C GLU A 144 -1.87 -13.30 6.68
N ASP A 145 -1.12 -13.54 5.61
CA ASP A 145 -1.62 -13.22 4.28
C ASP A 145 -2.68 -14.24 3.84
N MET A 146 -3.44 -13.93 2.77
CA MET A 146 -4.54 -14.81 2.35
C MET A 146 -4.06 -16.17 1.82
N MET A 147 -2.81 -16.30 1.37
CA MET A 147 -2.27 -17.62 1.03
C MET A 147 -2.11 -18.46 2.28
N GLN A 148 -1.59 -17.88 3.38
CA GLN A 148 -1.44 -18.56 4.66
C GLN A 148 -2.82 -18.86 5.28
N ALA A 149 -3.68 -17.85 5.38
CA ALA A 149 -5.00 -17.97 6.00
C ALA A 149 -5.92 -18.99 5.31
N MET A 150 -5.80 -19.13 3.98
CA MET A 150 -6.56 -20.11 3.18
C MET A 150 -5.80 -21.42 2.94
N ASN A 151 -4.66 -21.62 3.64
CA ASN A 151 -3.81 -22.82 3.53
C ASN A 151 -3.43 -23.19 2.09
N ILE A 152 -2.99 -22.20 1.32
CA ILE A 152 -2.57 -22.36 -0.08
C ILE A 152 -1.07 -22.68 -0.12
N HIS A 153 -0.74 -23.82 -0.68
CA HIS A 153 0.63 -24.27 -0.86
C HIS A 153 1.19 -23.79 -2.21
N PRO A 154 2.18 -22.87 -2.21
CA PRO A 154 2.71 -22.28 -3.47
C PRO A 154 3.20 -23.30 -4.49
N GLU A 155 3.74 -24.42 -4.02
CA GLU A 155 4.29 -25.49 -4.85
C GLU A 155 3.23 -26.25 -5.67
N LEU A 156 1.96 -26.16 -5.31
CA LEU A 156 0.87 -26.85 -6.00
C LEU A 156 0.28 -26.07 -7.17
N PHE A 157 0.68 -24.79 -7.35
CA PHE A 157 0.10 -23.91 -8.34
C PHE A 157 1.19 -23.11 -9.07
N THR A 158 1.13 -23.05 -10.38
CA THR A 158 1.85 -22.03 -11.16
C THR A 158 1.23 -20.67 -10.82
N ASN A 159 2.04 -19.68 -10.43
CA ASN A 159 1.54 -18.35 -10.03
C ASN A 159 0.51 -18.34 -8.88
N ALA A 160 0.68 -19.21 -7.88
CA ALA A 160 -0.27 -19.43 -6.77
C ALA A 160 -0.84 -18.13 -6.17
N LYS A 161 -0.02 -17.09 -6.00
CA LYS A 161 -0.43 -15.81 -5.41
C LYS A 161 -1.50 -15.06 -6.23
N TYR A 162 -1.63 -15.34 -7.54
CA TYR A 162 -2.61 -14.72 -8.43
C TYR A 162 -3.79 -15.63 -8.78
N GLU A 163 -3.55 -16.94 -8.88
CA GLU A 163 -4.46 -17.87 -9.56
C GLU A 163 -5.11 -18.89 -8.63
N ALA A 164 -4.54 -19.10 -7.42
CA ALA A 164 -5.02 -20.16 -6.54
C ALA A 164 -6.42 -19.91 -5.97
N LYS A 165 -6.84 -18.65 -5.84
CA LYS A 165 -8.15 -18.24 -5.33
C LYS A 165 -8.66 -17.01 -6.04
N SER A 166 -9.96 -17.02 -6.37
CA SER A 166 -10.66 -15.86 -6.90
C SER A 166 -11.02 -14.84 -5.79
N TYR A 167 -11.35 -13.62 -6.18
CA TYR A 167 -11.83 -12.61 -5.23
C TYR A 167 -13.18 -12.99 -4.59
N GLU A 168 -14.03 -13.75 -5.29
CA GLU A 168 -15.27 -14.31 -4.75
C GLU A 168 -14.97 -15.27 -3.60
N GLU A 169 -13.98 -16.17 -3.77
CA GLU A 169 -13.56 -17.11 -2.74
C GLU A 169 -12.95 -16.40 -1.52
N VAL A 170 -12.11 -15.38 -1.74
CA VAL A 170 -11.53 -14.55 -0.67
C VAL A 170 -12.62 -13.78 0.09
N GLY A 171 -13.55 -13.15 -0.62
CA GLY A 171 -14.68 -12.46 -0.01
C GLY A 171 -15.60 -13.41 0.76
N GLY A 172 -15.86 -14.60 0.22
CA GLY A 172 -16.59 -15.67 0.91
C GLY A 172 -15.90 -16.14 2.18
N PHE A 173 -14.56 -16.34 2.13
CA PHE A 173 -13.76 -16.69 3.30
C PHE A 173 -13.87 -15.63 4.40
N LEU A 174 -13.68 -14.36 4.07
CA LEU A 174 -13.78 -13.24 5.01
C LEU A 174 -15.17 -13.13 5.64
N LYS A 175 -16.23 -13.34 4.84
CA LYS A 175 -17.62 -13.34 5.33
C LYS A 175 -17.88 -14.42 6.36
N VAL A 176 -17.32 -15.63 6.17
CA VAL A 176 -17.53 -16.78 7.03
C VAL A 176 -16.66 -16.72 8.30
N HIS A 177 -15.38 -16.34 8.15
CA HIS A 177 -14.40 -16.41 9.24
C HIS A 177 -14.22 -15.09 10.00
N SER A 178 -14.73 -13.97 9.46
CA SER A 178 -14.69 -12.67 10.11
C SER A 178 -16.09 -12.05 10.15
N SER A 179 -16.44 -11.26 9.13
CA SER A 179 -17.74 -10.58 9.07
C SER A 179 -18.07 -10.14 7.65
N LEU A 180 -19.35 -9.80 7.41
CA LEU A 180 -19.77 -9.15 6.17
C LEU A 180 -19.13 -7.75 6.01
N ILE A 181 -18.79 -7.07 7.10
CA ILE A 181 -18.07 -5.79 7.08
C ILE A 181 -16.67 -6.00 6.49
N ALA A 182 -15.90 -6.97 6.99
CA ALA A 182 -14.57 -7.29 6.47
C ALA A 182 -14.62 -7.70 4.97
N ALA A 183 -15.66 -8.45 4.57
CA ALA A 183 -15.86 -8.80 3.16
C ALA A 183 -16.20 -7.57 2.30
N SER A 184 -16.96 -6.61 2.84
CA SER A 184 -17.25 -5.34 2.17
C SER A 184 -16.02 -4.45 2.04
N ASP A 185 -15.20 -4.36 3.09
CA ASP A 185 -13.93 -3.62 3.07
C ASP A 185 -12.95 -4.24 2.07
N PHE A 186 -12.93 -5.56 1.98
CA PHE A 186 -12.15 -6.27 0.97
C PHE A 186 -12.63 -5.93 -0.45
N PHE A 187 -13.94 -5.97 -0.71
CA PHE A 187 -14.51 -5.57 -2.00
C PHE A 187 -14.13 -4.13 -2.36
N GLU A 188 -14.22 -3.18 -1.42
CA GLU A 188 -13.80 -1.80 -1.63
C GLU A 188 -12.31 -1.71 -2.04
N ARG A 189 -11.43 -2.51 -1.43
CA ARG A 189 -10.01 -2.57 -1.80
C ARG A 189 -9.78 -3.19 -3.17
N VAL A 190 -10.52 -4.23 -3.55
CA VAL A 190 -10.46 -4.81 -4.91
C VAL A 190 -10.85 -3.77 -5.94
N PHE A 191 -11.96 -3.06 -5.72
CA PHE A 191 -12.42 -1.98 -6.59
C PHE A 191 -11.39 -0.83 -6.64
N PHE A 192 -10.87 -0.42 -5.50
CA PHE A 192 -9.84 0.62 -5.42
C PHE A 192 -8.60 0.25 -6.22
N ASN A 193 -8.04 -0.95 -6.03
CA ASN A 193 -6.84 -1.39 -6.73
C ASN A 193 -7.05 -1.45 -8.24
N PHE A 194 -8.23 -1.86 -8.70
CA PHE A 194 -8.61 -1.73 -10.11
C PHE A 194 -8.55 -0.26 -10.56
N MET A 195 -9.22 0.63 -9.84
CA MET A 195 -9.38 2.04 -10.24
C MET A 195 -8.07 2.83 -10.24
N ILE A 196 -7.09 2.46 -9.44
CA ILE A 196 -5.74 3.05 -9.48
C ILE A 196 -4.78 2.32 -10.42
N ALA A 197 -5.28 1.36 -11.20
CA ALA A 197 -4.50 0.53 -12.11
C ALA A 197 -3.36 -0.26 -11.44
N ASN A 198 -3.60 -0.79 -10.24
CA ASN A 198 -2.74 -1.76 -9.58
C ASN A 198 -3.08 -3.19 -10.06
N ASN A 199 -2.25 -3.75 -10.92
CA ASN A 199 -2.40 -5.13 -11.40
C ASN A 199 -1.64 -6.16 -10.54
N ASP A 200 -1.04 -5.74 -9.43
CA ASP A 200 -0.28 -6.60 -8.51
C ASP A 200 -1.02 -6.84 -7.18
N TYR A 201 -2.33 -6.58 -7.12
CA TYR A 201 -3.13 -6.85 -5.93
C TYR A 201 -3.47 -8.34 -5.85
N HIS A 202 -2.62 -9.11 -5.20
CA HIS A 202 -2.68 -10.56 -5.11
C HIS A 202 -2.80 -11.04 -3.65
N LEU A 203 -2.99 -12.35 -3.44
CA LEU A 203 -3.27 -12.97 -2.13
C LEU A 203 -2.24 -12.63 -1.03
N LYS A 204 -0.97 -12.39 -1.38
CA LYS A 204 0.06 -11.99 -0.40
C LYS A 204 -0.02 -10.51 -0.01
N ASN A 205 -0.73 -9.69 -0.78
CA ASN A 205 -0.96 -8.26 -0.50
C ASN A 205 -2.29 -8.03 0.24
N ILE A 206 -2.96 -9.11 0.63
CA ILE A 206 -4.19 -9.10 1.41
C ILE A 206 -3.90 -9.88 2.70
N SER A 207 -3.96 -9.21 3.85
CA SER A 207 -3.69 -9.86 5.13
C SER A 207 -4.86 -9.70 6.09
N ILE A 208 -4.99 -10.67 6.99
CA ILE A 208 -5.88 -10.64 8.14
C ILE A 208 -5.08 -10.54 9.43
N GLN A 209 -5.66 -9.89 10.41
CA GLN A 209 -5.14 -9.81 11.77
C GLN A 209 -6.09 -10.50 12.75
N TYR A 210 -5.53 -11.26 13.68
CA TYR A 210 -6.26 -11.92 14.75
C TYR A 210 -6.43 -10.94 15.92
N ASP A 211 -7.57 -10.27 15.93
CA ASP A 211 -7.91 -9.23 16.91
C ASP A 211 -9.19 -9.61 17.66
N LYS A 212 -9.05 -10.00 18.92
CA LYS A 212 -10.17 -10.43 19.77
C LYS A 212 -11.26 -9.37 19.95
N ALA A 213 -10.94 -8.09 19.72
CA ALA A 213 -11.90 -7.00 19.79
C ALA A 213 -12.76 -6.87 18.51
N SER A 214 -12.34 -7.50 17.43
CA SER A 214 -13.05 -7.48 16.15
C SER A 214 -14.15 -8.54 16.09
N ALA A 215 -15.20 -8.28 15.31
CA ALA A 215 -16.26 -9.25 15.05
C ALA A 215 -15.65 -10.54 14.44
N GLY A 216 -15.94 -11.69 15.05
CA GLY A 216 -15.36 -12.98 14.67
C GLY A 216 -13.89 -13.17 15.09
N GLY A 217 -13.28 -12.21 15.82
CA GLY A 217 -11.88 -12.30 16.26
C GLY A 217 -10.85 -12.11 15.15
N ILE A 218 -11.29 -11.72 13.96
CA ILE A 218 -10.45 -11.51 12.75
C ILE A 218 -10.91 -10.23 12.05
N LYS A 219 -9.94 -9.44 11.58
CA LYS A 219 -10.19 -8.27 10.71
C LYS A 219 -9.20 -8.24 9.55
N LEU A 220 -9.51 -7.50 8.51
CA LEU A 220 -8.50 -7.12 7.52
C LEU A 220 -7.41 -6.27 8.19
N SER A 221 -6.16 -6.49 7.81
CA SER A 221 -5.07 -5.56 8.14
C SER A 221 -5.33 -4.20 7.51
N PRO A 222 -4.71 -3.11 7.95
CA PRO A 222 -4.63 -1.91 7.13
C PRO A 222 -4.16 -2.22 5.71
N HIS A 223 -4.65 -1.48 4.71
CA HIS A 223 -4.24 -1.61 3.31
C HIS A 223 -2.77 -1.21 3.14
N TYR A 224 -2.00 -1.95 2.35
CA TYR A 224 -0.57 -1.76 2.15
C TYR A 224 -0.12 -2.26 0.77
N ASP A 225 1.10 -1.94 0.37
CA ASP A 225 1.78 -2.47 -0.83
C ASP A 225 0.99 -2.22 -2.12
N THR A 226 0.68 -0.95 -2.38
CA THR A 226 -0.18 -0.55 -3.48
C THR A 226 0.52 0.43 -4.40
N VAL A 227 0.65 0.07 -5.66
CA VAL A 227 1.31 0.86 -6.71
C VAL A 227 0.45 0.91 -7.98
N ASN A 228 0.50 2.02 -8.71
CA ASN A 228 -0.04 2.06 -10.05
C ASN A 228 0.96 1.38 -11.01
N THR A 229 0.65 0.17 -11.44
CA THR A 229 1.54 -0.63 -12.32
C THR A 229 1.46 -0.22 -13.79
N PHE A 230 0.43 0.54 -14.17
CA PHE A 230 0.24 1.05 -15.53
C PHE A 230 1.40 1.97 -15.96
N VAL A 231 1.98 2.74 -15.04
CA VAL A 231 3.10 3.65 -15.32
C VAL A 231 4.34 2.93 -15.85
N TYR A 232 4.46 1.62 -15.57
CA TYR A 232 5.55 0.75 -16.04
C TYR A 232 5.18 -0.09 -17.26
N GLY A 233 4.05 0.19 -17.91
CA GLY A 233 3.59 -0.56 -19.07
C GLY A 233 3.07 -1.95 -18.74
N LEU A 234 2.84 -2.26 -17.46
CA LEU A 234 2.23 -3.51 -17.03
C LEU A 234 0.71 -3.41 -17.22
N HIS A 235 0.29 -3.65 -18.46
CA HIS A 235 -1.10 -3.66 -18.85
C HIS A 235 -1.80 -4.96 -18.37
N GLU A 236 -3.12 -4.93 -18.39
CA GLU A 236 -3.97 -5.99 -17.86
C GLU A 236 -3.57 -7.41 -18.24
N ARG A 237 -3.39 -8.25 -17.23
CA ARG A 237 -3.34 -9.70 -17.40
C ARG A 237 -4.73 -10.34 -17.46
N TYR A 238 -5.79 -9.66 -16.99
CA TYR A 238 -7.08 -10.28 -16.61
C TYR A 238 -8.31 -9.66 -17.27
N GLY A 239 -8.18 -8.94 -18.39
CA GLY A 239 -9.31 -8.42 -19.14
C GLY A 239 -9.97 -7.17 -18.54
N TYR A 240 -11.12 -6.78 -19.13
CA TYR A 240 -11.84 -5.55 -18.73
C TYR A 240 -12.72 -5.81 -17.53
N HIS A 241 -12.58 -4.99 -16.47
CA HIS A 241 -13.55 -4.95 -15.39
C HIS A 241 -14.49 -3.78 -15.57
N SER A 242 -15.74 -4.08 -15.92
CA SER A 242 -16.84 -3.11 -16.02
C SER A 242 -17.55 -2.96 -14.67
N LYS A 243 -18.39 -1.94 -14.52
CA LYS A 243 -19.28 -1.78 -13.37
C LYS A 243 -20.07 -3.07 -13.08
N LYS A 244 -20.56 -3.73 -14.14
CA LYS A 244 -21.31 -4.99 -14.03
C LYS A 244 -20.49 -6.12 -13.40
N CYS A 245 -19.20 -6.25 -13.74
CA CYS A 245 -18.34 -7.26 -13.13
C CYS A 245 -18.22 -7.06 -11.61
N PHE A 246 -18.03 -5.83 -11.15
CA PHE A 246 -18.00 -5.52 -9.72
C PHE A 246 -19.35 -5.73 -9.03
N GLN A 247 -20.47 -5.46 -9.70
CA GLN A 247 -21.79 -5.76 -9.15
C GLN A 247 -22.01 -7.26 -8.99
N ILE A 248 -21.53 -8.08 -9.93
CA ILE A 248 -21.58 -9.56 -9.82
C ILE A 248 -20.70 -10.01 -8.65
N LEU A 249 -19.45 -9.57 -8.55
CA LEU A 249 -18.56 -9.88 -7.43
C LEU A 249 -19.19 -9.53 -6.07
N ALA A 250 -19.74 -8.33 -5.95
CA ALA A 250 -20.43 -7.90 -4.73
C ALA A 250 -21.61 -8.80 -4.36
N LYS A 251 -22.41 -9.22 -5.36
CA LYS A 251 -23.54 -10.13 -5.17
C LYS A 251 -23.08 -11.51 -4.68
N GLU A 252 -22.02 -12.08 -5.27
CA GLU A 252 -21.46 -13.37 -4.84
C GLU A 252 -20.93 -13.31 -3.39
N ILE A 253 -20.29 -12.22 -3.00
CA ILE A 253 -19.86 -11.97 -1.62
C ILE A 253 -21.08 -11.76 -0.69
N GLY A 254 -22.19 -11.25 -1.22
CA GLY A 254 -23.42 -10.94 -0.48
C GLY A 254 -23.49 -9.51 0.03
N ILE A 255 -22.83 -8.56 -0.65
CA ILE A 255 -22.89 -7.13 -0.36
C ILE A 255 -24.11 -6.55 -1.07
N ASN A 256 -24.90 -5.72 -0.37
CA ASN A 256 -26.10 -5.12 -0.95
C ASN A 256 -25.74 -3.98 -1.92
N ASP A 257 -26.62 -3.79 -2.93
CA ASP A 257 -26.41 -2.82 -4.02
C ASP A 257 -26.21 -1.38 -3.51
N ARG A 258 -26.88 -0.99 -2.43
CA ARG A 258 -26.72 0.36 -1.86
C ARG A 258 -25.31 0.61 -1.33
N ALA A 259 -24.71 -0.40 -0.68
CA ALA A 259 -23.31 -0.32 -0.20
C ALA A 259 -22.34 -0.26 -1.39
N VAL A 260 -22.59 -1.06 -2.42
CA VAL A 260 -21.79 -1.10 -3.66
C VAL A 260 -21.81 0.26 -4.36
N GLU A 261 -22.99 0.83 -4.60
CA GLU A 261 -23.12 2.15 -5.24
C GLU A 261 -22.49 3.27 -4.40
N LYS A 262 -22.53 3.17 -3.05
CA LYS A 262 -21.83 4.12 -2.18
C LYS A 262 -20.31 4.08 -2.40
N ILE A 263 -19.73 2.89 -2.52
CA ILE A 263 -18.28 2.69 -2.79
C ILE A 263 -17.93 3.30 -4.15
N PHE A 264 -18.68 2.99 -5.20
CA PHE A 264 -18.43 3.52 -6.53
C PHE A 264 -18.52 5.05 -6.57
N ASN A 265 -19.59 5.60 -5.99
CA ASN A 265 -19.81 7.04 -5.95
C ASN A 265 -18.75 7.76 -5.09
N ASN A 266 -18.25 7.16 -4.01
CA ASN A 266 -17.17 7.74 -3.23
C ASN A 266 -15.94 7.97 -4.11
N TYR A 267 -15.50 6.97 -4.87
CA TYR A 267 -14.35 7.12 -5.78
C TYR A 267 -14.61 8.15 -6.88
N LEU A 268 -15.75 8.05 -7.57
CA LEU A 268 -16.06 8.94 -8.69
C LEU A 268 -16.19 10.40 -8.27
N ASN A 269 -16.78 10.67 -7.11
CA ASN A 269 -16.91 12.02 -6.56
C ASN A 269 -15.57 12.61 -6.12
N GLN A 270 -14.66 11.76 -5.63
CA GLN A 270 -13.31 12.18 -5.23
C GLN A 270 -12.32 12.26 -6.40
N PHE A 271 -12.69 11.80 -7.59
CA PHE A 271 -11.78 11.71 -8.74
C PHE A 271 -11.08 13.04 -9.08
N PRO A 272 -11.73 14.22 -9.06
CA PRO A 272 -11.04 15.50 -9.28
C PRO A 272 -9.99 15.80 -8.21
N LEU A 273 -10.23 15.41 -6.96
CA LEU A 273 -9.27 15.58 -5.86
C LEU A 273 -8.11 14.59 -5.99
N ILE A 274 -8.37 13.37 -6.48
CA ILE A 274 -7.32 12.40 -6.81
C ILE A 274 -6.37 12.99 -7.85
N LEU A 275 -6.89 13.56 -8.95
CA LEU A 275 -6.07 14.21 -9.98
C LEU A 275 -5.26 15.38 -9.43
N LYS A 276 -5.86 16.18 -8.54
CA LYS A 276 -5.13 17.24 -7.83
C LYS A 276 -4.01 16.68 -6.96
N LEU A 277 -4.24 15.57 -6.27
CA LEU A 277 -3.21 14.94 -5.42
C LEU A 277 -2.03 14.45 -6.26
N VAL A 278 -2.28 13.88 -7.46
CA VAL A 278 -1.23 13.50 -8.42
C VAL A 278 -0.34 14.70 -8.76
N SER A 279 -0.91 15.88 -8.99
CA SER A 279 -0.12 17.07 -9.32
C SER A 279 0.82 17.55 -8.20
N LEU A 280 0.54 17.17 -6.95
CA LEU A 280 1.31 17.56 -5.76
C LEU A 280 2.45 16.60 -5.42
N THR A 281 2.54 15.45 -6.08
CA THR A 281 3.57 14.44 -5.82
C THR A 281 4.96 14.88 -6.23
N PHE A 282 5.96 14.16 -5.73
CA PHE A 282 7.36 14.35 -6.06
C PHE A 282 7.80 13.58 -7.33
N MET A 283 6.86 12.90 -8.00
CA MET A 283 7.11 12.26 -9.28
C MET A 283 7.44 13.31 -10.37
N SER A 284 8.21 12.87 -11.36
CA SER A 284 8.44 13.66 -12.58
C SER A 284 7.13 13.90 -13.34
N GLU A 285 7.08 14.94 -14.17
CA GLU A 285 5.89 15.24 -14.98
C GLU A 285 5.52 14.09 -15.92
N GLU A 286 6.52 13.35 -16.42
CA GLU A 286 6.30 12.17 -17.25
C GLU A 286 5.54 11.08 -16.46
N PHE A 287 5.97 10.76 -15.24
CA PHE A 287 5.31 9.78 -14.40
C PHE A 287 3.93 10.23 -13.93
N LYS A 288 3.74 11.52 -13.62
CA LYS A 288 2.42 12.08 -13.31
C LYS A 288 1.45 11.89 -14.47
N MET A 289 1.89 12.18 -15.71
CA MET A 289 1.05 11.98 -16.90
C MET A 289 0.69 10.51 -17.11
N LYS A 290 1.64 9.59 -16.96
CA LYS A 290 1.38 8.14 -17.03
C LYS A 290 0.40 7.68 -15.95
N TYR A 291 0.55 8.17 -14.73
CA TYR A 291 -0.34 7.87 -13.62
C TYR A 291 -1.78 8.33 -13.92
N ILE A 292 -1.94 9.58 -14.36
CA ILE A 292 -3.24 10.15 -14.77
C ILE A 292 -3.85 9.35 -15.93
N SER A 293 -3.05 8.95 -16.91
CA SER A 293 -3.49 8.11 -18.02
C SER A 293 -4.06 6.78 -17.54
N GLY A 294 -3.38 6.12 -16.59
CA GLY A 294 -3.87 4.89 -15.96
C GLY A 294 -5.20 5.09 -15.23
N LEU A 295 -5.33 6.15 -14.45
CA LEU A 295 -6.60 6.48 -13.75
C LEU A 295 -7.76 6.71 -14.74
N ASN A 296 -7.53 7.45 -15.81
CA ASN A 296 -8.55 7.73 -16.82
C ASN A 296 -8.95 6.47 -17.59
N ASP A 297 -7.98 5.63 -17.98
CA ASP A 297 -8.24 4.32 -18.62
C ASP A 297 -9.17 3.46 -17.76
N ARG A 298 -8.90 3.34 -16.46
CA ARG A 298 -9.72 2.56 -15.53
C ARG A 298 -11.11 3.14 -15.34
N LYS A 299 -11.20 4.45 -15.17
CA LYS A 299 -12.48 5.13 -15.06
C LYS A 299 -13.34 4.94 -16.30
N GLU A 300 -12.78 5.08 -17.50
CA GLU A 300 -13.51 4.84 -18.74
C GLU A 300 -13.98 3.38 -18.86
N LYS A 301 -13.10 2.41 -18.59
CA LYS A 301 -13.44 0.98 -18.60
C LYS A 301 -14.56 0.66 -17.63
N PHE A 302 -14.50 1.19 -16.42
CA PHE A 302 -15.53 1.02 -15.41
C PHE A 302 -16.89 1.58 -15.87
N LEU A 303 -16.90 2.74 -16.54
CA LEU A 303 -18.13 3.40 -17.00
C LEU A 303 -18.68 2.83 -18.31
N ARG A 304 -17.89 2.10 -19.10
CA ARG A 304 -18.35 1.36 -20.27
C ARG A 304 -19.10 0.11 -19.81
N SER A 305 -20.38 0.23 -19.55
CA SER A 305 -21.28 -0.88 -19.15
C SER A 305 -22.06 -1.43 -20.35
#